data_9f61fc3fbff3a6dc1bd4b986ea4590c3
#
_entry.id   9f61fc3fbff3a6dc1bd4b986ea4590c3
#
_cell.length_a   1.000
_cell.length_b   1.000
_cell.length_c   1.000
_cell.angle_alpha   90.00
_cell.angle_beta   90.00
_cell.angle_gamma   90.00
#
_symmetry.space_group_name_H-M   'P 1'
#
loop_
_entity.id
_entity.type
_entity.pdbx_description
1 polymer ?
#
loop_
_entity_poly.entity_id
_entity_poly.type
_entity_poly.pdbx_seq_one_letter_code
_entity_poly.pdbx_strand_id
1 'polypeptide(L)'
;MTNKKLRQQGDDLRSRGTSYQELLDTEEVDVPDSLRANSLEYMGSVNLSVDRYISREFHELEKEKVWPKVWQMVCREEDIPNVGDHIVYDITDYSFIIVRSAENEIKSFYNSCLHRGRTLCDKDGAAEYFRCPYHAFTWGLDGTPKFIPSRWDFGHFTEGNANLDQTKVDTWGGFVFINMDDSSMSLAEYLGILPEHFKRWPVENYYKGAHVKRIVRSNWKVAQEAFQESFHVIATHPQIMTFTADENSQYDSFGDHINRTITASAVMSPHIKNHLDETEIAAELLTLGRRNKDATDLVTLPEGM
;
A
#
# COMPACT_ATOMS: atom_id res chain seq x y z
N MET A 1 4.82 17.57 41.74
CA MET A 1 5.40 18.06 40.48
C MET A 1 4.32 17.92 39.42
N THR A 2 3.72 19.01 39.04
CA THR A 2 2.67 19.07 38.03
C THR A 2 3.28 18.69 36.70
N ASN A 3 2.85 17.56 36.13
CA ASN A 3 3.10 17.24 34.74
C ASN A 3 2.54 18.40 33.89
N LYS A 4 3.39 19.35 33.53
CA LYS A 4 3.10 20.21 32.40
C LYS A 4 3.00 19.28 31.20
N LYS A 5 1.77 18.97 30.75
CA LYS A 5 1.58 18.48 29.39
C LYS A 5 2.41 19.41 28.50
N LEU A 6 3.41 18.85 27.85
CA LEU A 6 4.11 19.59 26.81
C LEU A 6 3.00 20.01 25.84
N ARG A 7 2.79 21.32 25.69
CA ARG A 7 1.87 21.85 24.68
C ARG A 7 2.31 21.23 23.36
N GLN A 8 1.43 20.55 22.70
CA GLN A 8 1.70 20.06 21.36
C GLN A 8 1.93 21.31 20.49
N GLN A 9 2.96 21.26 19.69
CA GLN A 9 3.20 22.32 18.73
C GLN A 9 1.96 22.43 17.84
N GLY A 10 1.35 23.58 17.77
CA GLY A 10 0.14 23.80 17.00
C GLY A 10 -1.18 23.90 17.79
N ASP A 11 -1.21 23.58 19.10
CA ASP A 11 -2.43 23.75 19.90
C ASP A 11 -3.01 25.17 19.84
N ASP A 12 -2.15 26.17 19.68
CA ASP A 12 -2.55 27.58 19.55
C ASP A 12 -2.77 28.03 18.08
N LEU A 13 -2.32 27.19 17.11
CA LEU A 13 -2.33 27.49 15.68
C LEU A 13 -3.24 26.54 14.90
N ARG A 14 -3.98 25.70 15.62
CA ARG A 14 -4.92 24.76 15.00
C ARG A 14 -5.90 25.51 14.12
N SER A 15 -6.24 24.91 12.97
CA SER A 15 -7.35 25.38 12.14
C SER A 15 -8.60 25.63 13.01
N ARG A 16 -9.28 26.73 12.75
CA ARG A 16 -10.58 27.02 13.37
C ARG A 16 -11.70 26.20 12.75
N GLY A 17 -11.39 25.41 11.72
CA GLY A 17 -12.30 24.48 11.11
C GLY A 17 -12.67 23.33 12.06
N THR A 18 -13.74 22.64 11.75
CA THR A 18 -14.24 21.47 12.47
C THR A 18 -13.26 20.32 12.33
N SER A 19 -12.90 19.65 13.41
CA SER A 19 -12.05 18.46 13.36
C SER A 19 -12.80 17.27 12.72
N TYR A 20 -12.06 16.27 12.25
CA TYR A 20 -12.65 15.05 11.71
C TYR A 20 -13.61 14.38 12.72
N GLN A 21 -13.23 14.32 14.00
CA GLN A 21 -14.08 13.74 15.05
C GLN A 21 -15.35 14.55 15.31
N GLU A 22 -15.26 15.88 15.26
CA GLU A 22 -16.44 16.75 15.36
C GLU A 22 -17.37 16.59 14.15
N LEU A 23 -16.82 16.36 12.95
CA LEU A 23 -17.64 16.03 11.78
C LEU A 23 -18.38 14.71 11.96
N LEU A 24 -17.70 13.69 12.52
CA LEU A 24 -18.35 12.41 12.84
C LEU A 24 -19.49 12.56 13.89
N ASP A 25 -19.45 13.58 14.73
CA ASP A 25 -20.54 13.86 15.70
C ASP A 25 -21.81 14.38 15.03
N THR A 26 -21.71 14.85 13.80
CA THR A 26 -22.85 15.34 13.00
C THR A 26 -23.51 14.26 12.15
N GLU A 27 -22.94 13.04 12.10
CA GLU A 27 -23.48 11.94 11.32
C GLU A 27 -24.82 11.44 11.87
N GLU A 28 -25.79 11.23 10.97
CA GLU A 28 -27.10 10.68 11.32
C GLU A 28 -27.11 9.16 11.47
N VAL A 29 -26.02 8.50 11.06
CA VAL A 29 -25.83 7.05 11.13
C VAL A 29 -24.81 6.68 12.17
N ASP A 30 -24.89 5.43 12.67
CA ASP A 30 -23.90 4.92 13.61
C ASP A 30 -22.50 4.94 13.03
N VAL A 31 -21.61 5.71 13.65
CA VAL A 31 -20.21 5.80 13.29
C VAL A 31 -19.47 4.56 13.80
N PRO A 32 -18.75 3.83 12.96
CA PRO A 32 -17.95 2.69 13.40
C PRO A 32 -16.89 3.08 14.43
N ASP A 33 -16.67 2.24 15.42
CA ASP A 33 -15.61 2.43 16.44
C ASP A 33 -14.24 2.61 15.79
N SER A 34 -13.97 1.92 14.67
CA SER A 34 -12.73 2.05 13.91
C SER A 34 -12.48 3.47 13.38
N LEU A 35 -13.53 4.26 13.07
CA LEU A 35 -13.40 5.67 12.69
C LEU A 35 -13.22 6.60 13.90
N ARG A 36 -13.72 6.16 15.08
CA ARG A 36 -13.51 6.86 16.36
C ARG A 36 -12.16 6.55 16.99
N ALA A 37 -11.55 5.42 16.63
CA ALA A 37 -10.22 5.10 17.08
C ALA A 37 -9.24 6.18 16.61
N ASN A 38 -8.45 6.70 17.52
CA ASN A 38 -7.37 7.61 17.21
C ASN A 38 -6.11 7.16 17.95
N SER A 39 -4.97 7.44 17.36
CA SER A 39 -3.66 7.19 17.97
C SER A 39 -2.84 8.45 17.90
N LEU A 40 -3.38 9.56 18.40
CA LEU A 40 -2.70 10.85 18.45
C LEU A 40 -1.48 10.77 19.37
N GLU A 41 -0.39 10.20 18.87
CA GLU A 41 0.90 10.22 19.52
C GLU A 41 1.79 11.29 18.88
N TYR A 42 2.27 12.21 19.70
CA TYR A 42 3.21 13.22 19.21
C TYR A 42 4.59 12.58 19.05
N MET A 43 4.97 12.31 17.81
CA MET A 43 6.24 11.69 17.44
C MET A 43 7.43 12.67 17.40
N GLY A 44 7.21 13.93 17.73
CA GLY A 44 8.23 15.00 17.69
C GLY A 44 8.25 15.76 16.36
N SER A 45 9.07 16.80 16.33
CA SER A 45 9.24 17.72 15.17
C SER A 45 10.71 17.92 14.79
N VAL A 46 11.55 16.92 15.06
CA VAL A 46 12.97 16.98 14.67
C VAL A 46 13.13 16.72 13.18
N ASN A 47 14.11 17.40 12.58
CA ASN A 47 14.45 17.14 11.19
C ASN A 47 14.98 15.73 11.02
N LEU A 48 14.44 15.02 10.04
CA LEU A 48 14.96 13.72 9.63
C LEU A 48 16.21 13.90 8.75
N SER A 49 17.20 12.99 8.90
CA SER A 49 18.35 13.02 8.00
C SER A 49 17.91 12.78 6.56
N VAL A 50 18.43 13.58 5.64
CA VAL A 50 18.21 13.42 4.20
C VAL A 50 18.81 12.11 3.66
N ASP A 51 19.75 11.50 4.38
CA ASP A 51 20.41 10.24 3.97
C ASP A 51 19.41 9.12 3.75
N ARG A 52 18.31 9.09 4.51
CA ARG A 52 17.23 8.09 4.32
C ARG A 52 16.57 8.17 2.93
N TYR A 53 16.74 9.28 2.21
CA TYR A 53 16.14 9.49 0.89
C TYR A 53 17.15 9.45 -0.24
N ILE A 54 18.42 9.81 0.02
CA ILE A 54 19.42 10.00 -1.04
C ILE A 54 20.64 9.09 -0.92
N SER A 55 20.90 8.49 0.26
CA SER A 55 22.06 7.59 0.44
C SER A 55 21.81 6.24 -0.21
N ARG A 56 22.79 5.79 -1.00
CA ARG A 56 22.78 4.43 -1.56
C ARG A 56 22.97 3.38 -0.47
N GLU A 57 23.82 3.65 0.51
CA GLU A 57 24.06 2.76 1.65
C GLU A 57 22.77 2.55 2.45
N PHE A 58 21.98 3.61 2.65
CA PHE A 58 20.68 3.49 3.30
C PHE A 58 19.72 2.61 2.48
N HIS A 59 19.70 2.78 1.17
CA HIS A 59 18.90 1.93 0.28
C HIS A 59 19.32 0.44 0.31
N GLU A 60 20.62 0.15 0.35
CA GLU A 60 21.09 -1.23 0.50
C GLU A 60 20.66 -1.84 1.85
N LEU A 61 20.63 -1.04 2.92
CA LEU A 61 20.07 -1.47 4.21
C LEU A 61 18.56 -1.75 4.13
N GLU A 62 17.80 -0.96 3.39
CA GLU A 62 16.37 -1.23 3.15
C GLU A 62 16.14 -2.55 2.41
N LYS A 63 16.97 -2.85 1.41
CA LYS A 63 16.93 -4.13 0.69
C LYS A 63 17.19 -5.32 1.60
N GLU A 64 18.02 -5.15 2.62
CA GLU A 64 18.35 -6.20 3.58
C GLU A 64 17.38 -6.27 4.75
N LYS A 65 16.95 -5.12 5.29
CA LYS A 65 16.27 -5.04 6.60
C LYS A 65 14.76 -4.80 6.50
N VAL A 66 14.27 -4.23 5.38
CA VAL A 66 12.86 -3.87 5.22
C VAL A 66 12.15 -4.82 4.28
N TRP A 67 12.51 -4.80 2.99
CA TRP A 67 11.76 -5.54 1.98
C TRP A 67 11.62 -7.04 2.22
N PRO A 68 12.66 -7.75 2.71
CA PRO A 68 12.51 -9.17 3.01
C PRO A 68 11.73 -9.49 4.29
N LYS A 69 11.37 -8.47 5.10
CA LYS A 69 10.79 -8.65 6.44
C LYS A 69 9.33 -8.25 6.55
N VAL A 70 8.80 -7.56 5.55
CA VAL A 70 7.43 -7.03 5.58
C VAL A 70 6.51 -7.82 4.66
N TRP A 71 5.22 -7.89 5.00
CA TRP A 71 4.20 -8.37 4.08
C TRP A 71 4.02 -7.37 2.96
N GLN A 72 3.99 -7.86 1.72
CA GLN A 72 3.88 -7.07 0.51
C GLN A 72 2.64 -7.50 -0.25
N MET A 73 1.73 -6.56 -0.51
CA MET A 73 0.59 -6.77 -1.38
C MET A 73 1.06 -6.85 -2.84
N VAL A 74 0.83 -7.96 -3.50
CA VAL A 74 1.40 -8.23 -4.83
C VAL A 74 0.36 -8.17 -5.96
N CYS A 75 -0.86 -8.61 -5.69
CA CYS A 75 -1.96 -8.59 -6.68
C CYS A 75 -3.30 -8.74 -5.99
N ARG A 76 -4.37 -8.79 -6.78
CA ARG A 76 -5.66 -9.30 -6.36
C ARG A 76 -5.84 -10.76 -6.81
N GLU A 77 -6.68 -11.50 -6.09
CA GLU A 77 -7.02 -12.89 -6.46
C GLU A 77 -7.66 -12.96 -7.86
N GLU A 78 -8.38 -11.92 -8.26
CA GLU A 78 -8.98 -11.79 -9.61
C GLU A 78 -7.95 -11.63 -10.74
N ASP A 79 -6.69 -11.32 -10.42
CA ASP A 79 -5.60 -11.27 -11.42
C ASP A 79 -5.11 -12.68 -11.81
N ILE A 80 -5.40 -13.68 -10.97
CA ILE A 80 -5.02 -15.08 -11.17
C ILE A 80 -6.23 -16.00 -10.89
N PRO A 81 -7.33 -15.87 -11.67
CA PRO A 81 -8.60 -16.56 -11.37
C PRO A 81 -8.57 -18.07 -11.62
N ASN A 82 -7.73 -18.55 -12.54
CA ASN A 82 -7.70 -19.96 -12.93
C ASN A 82 -6.42 -20.65 -12.51
N VAL A 83 -6.46 -21.96 -12.33
CA VAL A 83 -5.26 -22.77 -12.08
C VAL A 83 -4.26 -22.58 -13.22
N GLY A 84 -3.01 -22.23 -12.86
CA GLY A 84 -1.94 -21.90 -13.79
C GLY A 84 -1.78 -20.41 -14.10
N ASP A 85 -2.79 -19.59 -13.85
CA ASP A 85 -2.64 -18.14 -13.95
C ASP A 85 -1.58 -17.65 -12.96
N HIS A 86 -0.68 -16.82 -13.43
CA HIS A 86 0.41 -16.31 -12.61
C HIS A 86 0.77 -14.87 -12.98
N ILE A 87 1.30 -14.16 -11.99
CA ILE A 87 1.94 -12.86 -12.15
C ILE A 87 3.43 -12.95 -11.78
N VAL A 88 4.21 -12.04 -12.34
CA VAL A 88 5.60 -11.81 -11.96
C VAL A 88 5.66 -10.53 -11.12
N TYR A 89 6.16 -10.65 -9.90
CA TYR A 89 6.33 -9.53 -8.99
C TYR A 89 7.81 -9.29 -8.72
N ASP A 90 8.28 -8.11 -9.09
CA ASP A 90 9.67 -7.68 -8.90
C ASP A 90 9.72 -6.61 -7.82
N ILE A 91 10.62 -6.79 -6.85
CA ILE A 91 10.91 -5.81 -5.81
C ILE A 91 12.40 -5.81 -5.51
N THR A 92 13.04 -4.66 -5.62
CA THR A 92 14.50 -4.51 -5.48
C THR A 92 15.25 -5.48 -6.41
N ASP A 93 16.03 -6.41 -5.86
CA ASP A 93 16.78 -7.44 -6.62
C ASP A 93 16.06 -8.80 -6.61
N TYR A 94 14.84 -8.87 -6.07
CA TYR A 94 14.05 -10.10 -5.99
C TYR A 94 12.98 -10.13 -7.07
N SER A 95 12.70 -11.32 -7.57
CA SER A 95 11.62 -11.60 -8.51
C SER A 95 10.86 -12.84 -8.03
N PHE A 96 9.54 -12.79 -8.10
CA PHE A 96 8.66 -13.86 -7.64
C PHE A 96 7.63 -14.23 -8.71
N ILE A 97 7.24 -15.51 -8.71
CA ILE A 97 6.09 -16.01 -9.46
C ILE A 97 4.98 -16.25 -8.43
N ILE A 98 3.89 -15.51 -8.54
CA ILE A 98 2.68 -15.74 -7.75
C ILE A 98 1.69 -16.49 -8.64
N VAL A 99 1.29 -17.68 -8.26
CA VAL A 99 0.52 -18.59 -9.11
C VAL A 99 -0.67 -19.19 -8.37
N ARG A 100 -1.80 -19.32 -9.05
CA ARG A 100 -2.87 -20.20 -8.58
C ARG A 100 -2.48 -21.64 -8.86
N SER A 101 -1.94 -22.29 -7.86
CA SER A 101 -1.40 -23.67 -7.98
C SER A 101 -2.49 -24.73 -7.99
N ALA A 102 -3.63 -24.45 -7.34
CA ALA A 102 -4.85 -25.26 -7.35
C ALA A 102 -6.07 -24.34 -7.20
N GLU A 103 -7.28 -24.90 -7.31
CA GLU A 103 -8.55 -24.15 -7.28
C GLU A 103 -8.65 -23.16 -6.10
N ASN A 104 -8.19 -23.58 -4.92
CA ASN A 104 -8.23 -22.76 -3.69
C ASN A 104 -6.83 -22.55 -3.09
N GLU A 105 -5.79 -22.60 -3.90
CA GLU A 105 -4.42 -22.45 -3.42
C GLU A 105 -3.63 -21.49 -4.29
N ILE A 106 -2.97 -20.53 -3.63
CA ILE A 106 -2.02 -19.62 -4.25
C ILE A 106 -0.64 -19.90 -3.63
N LYS A 107 0.37 -19.97 -4.47
CA LYS A 107 1.77 -20.11 -4.05
C LYS A 107 2.62 -19.00 -4.62
N SER A 108 3.72 -18.75 -3.96
CA SER A 108 4.75 -17.83 -4.43
C SER A 108 6.12 -18.49 -4.39
N PHE A 109 6.84 -18.37 -5.48
CA PHE A 109 8.18 -18.93 -5.65
C PHE A 109 9.15 -17.84 -6.04
N TYR A 110 10.42 -17.97 -5.63
CA TYR A 110 11.48 -17.18 -6.24
C TYR A 110 11.56 -17.52 -7.73
N ASN A 111 11.50 -16.50 -8.57
CA ASN A 111 11.48 -16.61 -10.03
C ASN A 111 12.89 -16.93 -10.58
N SER A 112 13.47 -18.02 -10.09
CA SER A 112 14.86 -18.39 -10.36
C SER A 112 15.01 -19.90 -10.53
N CYS A 113 15.63 -20.31 -11.62
CA CYS A 113 15.98 -21.71 -11.88
C CYS A 113 17.07 -22.18 -10.93
N LEU A 114 16.84 -23.26 -10.20
CA LEU A 114 17.80 -23.83 -9.23
C LEU A 114 19.10 -24.29 -9.86
N HIS A 115 19.17 -24.45 -11.20
CA HIS A 115 20.38 -24.87 -11.88
C HIS A 115 21.41 -23.73 -11.97
N ARG A 116 21.04 -22.57 -12.55
CA ARG A 116 21.96 -21.45 -12.79
C ARG A 116 21.28 -20.08 -12.68
N GLY A 117 20.21 -19.96 -11.91
CA GLY A 117 19.58 -18.69 -11.59
C GLY A 117 18.83 -18.00 -12.75
N ARG A 118 18.62 -18.66 -13.91
CA ARG A 118 17.85 -18.06 -15.00
C ARG A 118 16.38 -17.86 -14.56
N THR A 119 15.84 -16.68 -14.80
CA THR A 119 14.42 -16.35 -14.62
C THR A 119 13.54 -17.37 -15.34
N LEU A 120 12.53 -17.89 -14.65
CA LEU A 120 11.60 -18.89 -15.17
C LEU A 120 10.48 -18.25 -15.97
N CYS A 121 9.90 -17.14 -15.45
CA CYS A 121 8.83 -16.38 -16.09
C CYS A 121 9.26 -14.93 -16.26
N ASP A 122 9.21 -14.41 -17.49
CA ASP A 122 9.59 -13.04 -17.80
C ASP A 122 8.38 -12.06 -17.75
N LYS A 123 7.15 -12.57 -17.62
CA LYS A 123 5.90 -11.80 -17.62
C LYS A 123 4.74 -12.59 -17.02
N ASP A 124 3.67 -11.89 -16.72
CA ASP A 124 2.37 -12.46 -16.33
C ASP A 124 1.80 -13.36 -17.43
N GLY A 125 1.02 -14.36 -17.03
CA GLY A 125 0.39 -15.28 -17.99
C GLY A 125 -0.27 -16.47 -17.32
N ALA A 126 -0.43 -17.55 -18.13
CA ALA A 126 -0.90 -18.84 -17.66
C ALA A 126 0.07 -19.95 -18.09
N ALA A 127 0.26 -20.93 -17.23
CA ALA A 127 1.18 -22.04 -17.47
C ALA A 127 0.64 -23.34 -16.84
N GLU A 128 0.97 -24.46 -17.43
CA GLU A 128 0.73 -25.79 -16.83
C GLU A 128 1.91 -26.22 -15.95
N TYR A 129 3.06 -25.63 -16.17
CA TYR A 129 4.33 -25.87 -15.45
C TYR A 129 5.32 -24.74 -15.72
N PHE A 130 6.31 -24.57 -14.87
CA PHE A 130 7.40 -23.61 -15.05
C PHE A 130 8.63 -24.31 -15.65
N ARG A 131 8.96 -23.95 -16.87
CA ARG A 131 10.10 -24.54 -17.58
C ARG A 131 11.18 -23.50 -17.85
N CYS A 132 12.37 -23.77 -17.33
CA CYS A 132 13.53 -22.92 -17.60
C CYS A 132 13.85 -22.90 -19.09
N PRO A 133 13.90 -21.72 -19.73
CA PRO A 133 14.18 -21.62 -21.16
C PRO A 133 15.64 -21.94 -21.51
N TYR A 134 16.52 -22.07 -20.49
CA TYR A 134 17.93 -22.33 -20.73
C TYR A 134 18.23 -23.83 -20.92
N HIS A 135 17.89 -24.68 -19.94
CA HIS A 135 18.19 -26.12 -20.00
C HIS A 135 16.96 -27.00 -19.73
N ALA A 136 15.75 -26.45 -19.83
CA ALA A 136 14.51 -27.19 -19.69
C ALA A 136 14.26 -27.88 -18.33
N PHE A 137 14.95 -27.46 -17.25
CA PHE A 137 14.52 -27.84 -15.90
C PHE A 137 13.07 -27.37 -15.70
N THR A 138 12.22 -28.27 -15.24
CA THR A 138 10.76 -28.01 -15.20
C THR A 138 10.19 -28.33 -13.84
N TRP A 139 9.37 -27.44 -13.33
CA TRP A 139 8.63 -27.58 -12.07
C TRP A 139 7.13 -27.48 -12.30
N GLY A 140 6.37 -28.20 -11.47
CA GLY A 140 4.91 -28.04 -11.42
C GLY A 140 4.49 -26.70 -10.86
N LEU A 141 3.20 -26.41 -10.92
CA LEU A 141 2.60 -25.23 -10.29
C LEU A 141 2.71 -25.26 -8.75
N ASP A 142 2.93 -26.42 -8.19
CA ASP A 142 3.19 -26.67 -6.77
C ASP A 142 4.67 -26.48 -6.38
N GLY A 143 5.54 -26.19 -7.34
CA GLY A 143 6.98 -25.99 -7.16
C GLY A 143 7.80 -27.29 -7.15
N THR A 144 7.14 -28.47 -7.27
CA THR A 144 7.85 -29.74 -7.30
C THR A 144 8.50 -29.99 -8.65
N PRO A 145 9.69 -30.68 -8.70
CA PRO A 145 10.38 -30.94 -9.95
C PRO A 145 9.59 -31.95 -10.80
N LYS A 146 9.28 -31.59 -12.02
CA LYS A 146 8.63 -32.44 -13.03
C LYS A 146 9.64 -33.11 -13.98
N PHE A 147 10.67 -32.37 -14.36
CA PHE A 147 11.67 -32.85 -15.30
C PHE A 147 13.02 -32.17 -15.04
N ILE A 148 14.05 -32.96 -14.87
CA ILE A 148 15.45 -32.56 -14.78
C ILE A 148 16.20 -33.26 -15.88
N PRO A 149 16.67 -32.56 -16.93
CA PRO A 149 17.45 -33.15 -18.00
C PRO A 149 18.71 -33.83 -17.45
N SER A 150 19.10 -34.98 -18.00
CA SER A 150 20.29 -35.71 -17.55
C SER A 150 20.39 -35.89 -16.05
N ARG A 151 19.26 -36.30 -15.43
CA ARG A 151 19.13 -36.41 -13.98
C ARG A 151 20.28 -37.12 -13.29
N TRP A 152 20.93 -38.06 -13.99
CA TRP A 152 22.06 -38.81 -13.49
C TRP A 152 23.32 -37.92 -13.21
N ASP A 153 23.44 -36.78 -13.89
CA ASP A 153 24.52 -35.80 -13.65
C ASP A 153 24.20 -34.87 -12.48
N PHE A 154 22.93 -34.82 -12.05
CA PHE A 154 22.40 -33.95 -11.01
C PHE A 154 21.94 -34.72 -9.76
N GLY A 155 22.75 -35.69 -9.32
CA GLY A 155 22.47 -36.54 -8.16
C GLY A 155 22.30 -35.78 -6.84
N HIS A 156 22.75 -34.53 -6.77
CA HIS A 156 22.58 -33.65 -5.62
C HIS A 156 21.15 -33.08 -5.53
N PHE A 157 20.35 -33.08 -6.60
CA PHE A 157 18.92 -32.77 -6.52
C PHE A 157 18.15 -33.99 -6.00
N THR A 158 17.84 -33.96 -4.73
CA THR A 158 17.01 -34.97 -4.04
C THR A 158 15.56 -34.50 -3.96
N GLU A 159 14.66 -35.36 -3.47
CA GLU A 159 13.24 -34.98 -3.26
C GLU A 159 13.08 -33.79 -2.31
N GLY A 160 14.04 -33.56 -1.40
CA GLY A 160 13.95 -32.48 -0.40
C GLY A 160 14.49 -31.14 -0.84
N ASN A 161 15.36 -31.09 -1.90
CA ASN A 161 16.05 -29.83 -2.28
C ASN A 161 15.89 -29.44 -3.76
N ALA A 162 15.03 -30.15 -4.50
CA ALA A 162 14.76 -29.87 -5.90
C ALA A 162 13.49 -29.04 -6.12
N ASN A 163 12.75 -28.75 -5.07
CA ASN A 163 11.57 -27.89 -5.12
C ASN A 163 12.01 -26.42 -5.25
N LEU A 164 11.18 -25.62 -5.96
CA LEU A 164 11.39 -24.16 -5.99
C LEU A 164 11.29 -23.59 -4.58
N ASP A 165 12.19 -22.66 -4.28
CA ASP A 165 12.13 -21.91 -3.02
C ASP A 165 10.84 -21.07 -2.97
N GLN A 166 10.13 -21.15 -1.85
CA GLN A 166 8.84 -20.51 -1.64
C GLN A 166 8.98 -19.31 -0.71
N THR A 167 8.02 -18.41 -0.79
CA THR A 167 7.75 -17.40 0.23
C THR A 167 6.45 -17.71 0.95
N LYS A 168 6.21 -17.11 2.11
CA LYS A 168 4.87 -17.12 2.70
C LYS A 168 3.89 -16.43 1.78
N VAL A 169 2.68 -16.95 1.70
CA VAL A 169 1.55 -16.37 0.97
C VAL A 169 0.34 -16.38 1.89
N ASP A 170 -0.41 -15.29 1.89
CA ASP A 170 -1.70 -15.23 2.55
C ASP A 170 -2.59 -14.21 1.82
N THR A 171 -3.89 -14.22 2.10
CA THR A 171 -4.86 -13.34 1.46
C THR A 171 -5.73 -12.62 2.47
N TRP A 172 -6.11 -11.40 2.13
CA TRP A 172 -7.10 -10.62 2.86
C TRP A 172 -7.84 -9.67 1.92
N GLY A 173 -9.17 -9.64 2.01
CA GLY A 173 -10.02 -8.72 1.24
C GLY A 173 -9.90 -8.86 -0.28
N GLY A 174 -9.58 -10.07 -0.77
CA GLY A 174 -9.33 -10.33 -2.19
C GLY A 174 -7.94 -9.89 -2.67
N PHE A 175 -7.05 -9.45 -1.76
CA PHE A 175 -5.65 -9.15 -2.05
C PHE A 175 -4.74 -10.28 -1.65
N VAL A 176 -3.72 -10.53 -2.44
CA VAL A 176 -2.68 -11.53 -2.20
C VAL A 176 -1.44 -10.85 -1.65
N PHE A 177 -0.89 -11.40 -0.58
CA PHE A 177 0.31 -10.91 0.09
C PHE A 177 1.38 -11.97 0.13
N ILE A 178 2.64 -11.56 0.06
CA ILE A 178 3.80 -12.43 0.26
C ILE A 178 4.71 -11.87 1.36
N ASN A 179 5.49 -12.76 1.99
CA ASN A 179 6.57 -12.38 2.90
C ASN A 179 7.75 -13.34 2.72
N MET A 180 8.94 -12.79 2.57
CA MET A 180 10.18 -13.56 2.39
C MET A 180 10.71 -14.15 3.70
N ASP A 181 10.25 -13.65 4.84
CA ASP A 181 10.68 -14.09 6.18
C ASP A 181 9.75 -15.17 6.72
N ASP A 182 10.22 -16.42 6.74
CA ASP A 182 9.49 -17.54 7.31
C ASP A 182 9.15 -17.35 8.80
N SER A 183 9.94 -16.55 9.51
CA SER A 183 9.73 -16.22 10.92
C SER A 183 8.79 -15.04 11.16
N SER A 184 8.31 -14.38 10.10
CA SER A 184 7.41 -13.23 10.23
C SER A 184 6.11 -13.61 10.95
N MET A 185 5.48 -12.63 11.60
CA MET A 185 4.13 -12.78 12.13
C MET A 185 3.13 -13.13 11.01
N SER A 186 1.96 -13.64 11.37
CA SER A 186 0.89 -13.91 10.41
C SER A 186 0.42 -12.63 9.71
N LEU A 187 -0.17 -12.75 8.53
CA LEU A 187 -0.77 -11.60 7.84
C LEU A 187 -1.86 -10.95 8.69
N ALA A 188 -2.68 -11.74 9.39
CA ALA A 188 -3.74 -11.23 10.24
C ALA A 188 -3.21 -10.34 11.39
N GLU A 189 -2.12 -10.74 12.02
CA GLU A 189 -1.43 -9.93 13.06
C GLU A 189 -0.82 -8.67 12.45
N TYR A 190 -0.20 -8.78 11.26
CA TYR A 190 0.40 -7.66 10.55
C TYR A 190 -0.62 -6.59 10.13
N LEU A 191 -1.81 -7.02 9.69
CA LEU A 191 -2.89 -6.12 9.27
C LEU A 191 -3.58 -5.40 10.45
N GLY A 192 -3.42 -5.89 11.68
CA GLY A 192 -3.89 -5.23 12.90
C GLY A 192 -5.34 -4.74 12.82
N ILE A 193 -5.56 -3.42 12.85
CA ILE A 193 -6.89 -2.81 12.82
C ILE A 193 -7.58 -2.84 11.45
N LEU A 194 -6.85 -3.08 10.36
CA LEU A 194 -7.41 -2.95 9.00
C LEU A 194 -8.67 -3.79 8.75
N PRO A 195 -8.75 -5.08 9.14
CA PRO A 195 -9.95 -5.87 8.93
C PRO A 195 -11.18 -5.27 9.63
N GLU A 196 -11.04 -4.75 10.84
CA GLU A 196 -12.14 -4.09 11.54
C GLU A 196 -12.50 -2.74 10.90
N HIS A 197 -11.48 -1.97 10.47
CA HIS A 197 -11.70 -0.69 9.79
C HIS A 197 -12.50 -0.86 8.49
N PHE A 198 -12.22 -1.91 7.71
CA PHE A 198 -12.89 -2.17 6.44
C PHE A 198 -14.15 -3.04 6.54
N LYS A 199 -14.58 -3.43 7.72
CA LYS A 199 -15.74 -4.33 7.95
C LYS A 199 -17.04 -3.87 7.26
N ARG A 200 -17.26 -2.56 7.13
CA ARG A 200 -18.41 -2.01 6.41
C ARG A 200 -18.25 -2.00 4.88
N TRP A 201 -17.03 -2.13 4.42
CA TRP A 201 -16.68 -2.13 3.00
C TRP A 201 -16.05 -3.48 2.66
N PRO A 202 -16.87 -4.47 2.26
CA PRO A 202 -16.39 -5.82 1.95
C PRO A 202 -15.54 -5.79 0.68
N VAL A 203 -14.27 -5.40 0.84
CA VAL A 203 -13.31 -5.16 -0.27
C VAL A 203 -13.04 -6.42 -1.10
N GLU A 204 -13.31 -7.59 -0.53
CA GLU A 204 -13.29 -8.89 -1.23
C GLU A 204 -14.34 -8.99 -2.34
N ASN A 205 -15.43 -8.23 -2.22
CA ASN A 205 -16.50 -8.20 -3.23
C ASN A 205 -16.29 -7.10 -4.29
N TYR A 206 -15.23 -6.32 -4.17
CA TYR A 206 -14.90 -5.27 -5.12
C TYR A 206 -14.01 -5.84 -6.23
N TYR A 207 -14.12 -5.27 -7.41
CA TYR A 207 -13.26 -5.60 -8.54
C TYR A 207 -12.36 -4.42 -8.92
N LYS A 208 -11.28 -4.72 -9.58
CA LYS A 208 -10.33 -3.73 -10.06
C LYS A 208 -10.86 -3.03 -11.31
N GLY A 209 -11.49 -1.86 -11.14
CA GLY A 209 -12.03 -1.07 -12.25
C GLY A 209 -10.96 -0.44 -13.14
N ALA A 210 -9.80 -0.11 -12.59
CA ALA A 210 -8.65 0.41 -13.31
C ALA A 210 -7.35 0.13 -12.54
N HIS A 211 -6.24 -0.04 -13.26
CA HIS A 211 -4.90 -0.13 -12.69
C HIS A 211 -3.93 0.69 -13.55
N VAL A 212 -3.45 1.80 -13.02
CA VAL A 212 -2.47 2.65 -13.69
C VAL A 212 -1.12 2.51 -13.01
N LYS A 213 -0.10 2.15 -13.78
CA LYS A 213 1.30 2.07 -13.32
C LYS A 213 2.11 3.23 -13.91
N ARG A 214 2.89 3.89 -13.09
CA ARG A 214 3.79 4.96 -13.52
C ARG A 214 5.12 4.89 -12.79
N ILE A 215 6.21 5.03 -13.53
CA ILE A 215 7.54 5.16 -12.95
C ILE A 215 7.76 6.63 -12.59
N VAL A 216 8.05 6.88 -11.32
CA VAL A 216 8.38 8.21 -10.80
C VAL A 216 9.84 8.22 -10.38
N ARG A 217 10.57 9.28 -10.75
CA ARG A 217 11.99 9.46 -10.38
C ARG A 217 12.10 10.07 -8.98
N SER A 218 11.70 9.31 -7.98
CA SER A 218 11.82 9.70 -6.57
C SER A 218 12.12 8.48 -5.71
N ASN A 219 12.58 8.72 -4.49
CA ASN A 219 12.67 7.69 -3.48
C ASN A 219 11.25 7.22 -3.12
N TRP A 220 11.05 5.91 -2.91
CA TRP A 220 9.76 5.32 -2.61
C TRP A 220 9.10 5.92 -1.35
N LYS A 221 9.91 6.28 -0.33
CA LYS A 221 9.41 6.90 0.91
C LYS A 221 8.79 8.27 0.64
N VAL A 222 9.42 9.09 -0.22
CA VAL A 222 8.85 10.39 -0.61
C VAL A 222 7.51 10.22 -1.31
N ALA A 223 7.41 9.21 -2.21
CA ALA A 223 6.16 8.91 -2.90
C ALA A 223 5.06 8.43 -1.92
N GLN A 224 5.42 7.62 -0.93
CA GLN A 224 4.48 7.14 0.09
C GLN A 224 4.08 8.26 1.06
N GLU A 225 5.02 9.07 1.52
CA GLU A 225 4.80 10.14 2.50
C GLU A 225 3.83 11.20 1.97
N ALA A 226 3.76 11.41 0.64
CA ALA A 226 2.77 12.28 0.02
C ALA A 226 1.31 11.84 0.28
N PHE A 227 1.08 10.57 0.64
CA PHE A 227 -0.24 10.07 1.01
C PHE A 227 -0.47 9.98 2.53
N GLN A 228 0.51 10.42 3.32
CA GLN A 228 0.42 10.43 4.78
C GLN A 228 0.13 11.81 5.36
N GLU A 229 -0.18 12.78 4.51
CA GLU A 229 -0.53 14.14 4.88
C GLU A 229 -1.44 14.74 3.80
N SER A 230 -2.10 15.87 4.08
CA SER A 230 -2.93 16.58 3.10
C SER A 230 -2.54 18.05 2.92
N PHE A 231 -1.43 18.49 3.48
CA PHE A 231 -0.96 19.88 3.36
C PHE A 231 -0.61 20.27 1.92
N HIS A 232 -0.19 19.32 1.11
CA HIS A 232 0.12 19.56 -0.30
C HIS A 232 -1.13 19.86 -1.15
N VAL A 233 -2.32 19.54 -0.67
CA VAL A 233 -3.57 19.72 -1.44
C VAL A 233 -3.72 21.17 -1.88
N ILE A 234 -3.45 22.13 -1.01
CA ILE A 234 -3.58 23.56 -1.31
C ILE A 234 -2.74 23.98 -2.54
N ALA A 235 -1.57 23.40 -2.73
CA ALA A 235 -0.64 23.78 -3.80
C ALA A 235 -0.68 22.82 -5.00
N THR A 236 -0.87 21.53 -4.73
CA THR A 236 -0.74 20.46 -5.75
C THR A 236 -2.09 20.05 -6.33
N HIS A 237 -3.13 20.09 -5.50
CA HIS A 237 -4.48 19.65 -5.86
C HIS A 237 -5.57 20.68 -5.54
N PRO A 238 -5.38 21.98 -5.86
CA PRO A 238 -6.34 23.01 -5.48
C PRO A 238 -7.75 22.77 -6.03
N GLN A 239 -7.88 21.99 -7.11
CA GLN A 239 -9.15 21.65 -7.74
C GLN A 239 -10.06 20.76 -6.86
N ILE A 240 -9.53 20.09 -5.82
CA ILE A 240 -10.34 19.26 -4.95
C ILE A 240 -10.69 19.95 -3.61
N MET A 241 -10.16 21.14 -3.36
CA MET A 241 -10.38 21.87 -2.11
C MET A 241 -11.84 22.26 -1.88
N THR A 242 -12.63 22.33 -2.93
CA THR A 242 -14.07 22.63 -2.87
C THR A 242 -14.87 21.52 -2.18
N PHE A 243 -14.35 20.30 -2.11
CA PHE A 243 -15.05 19.16 -1.53
C PHE A 243 -14.15 18.24 -0.68
N THR A 244 -12.91 18.64 -0.41
CA THR A 244 -11.97 17.87 0.42
C THR A 244 -11.41 18.78 1.51
N ALA A 245 -11.75 18.44 2.74
CA ALA A 245 -11.33 19.19 3.93
C ALA A 245 -9.89 18.81 4.34
N ASP A 246 -8.92 19.36 3.67
CA ASP A 246 -7.51 19.07 3.86
C ASP A 246 -7.02 19.30 5.30
N GLU A 247 -7.37 20.44 5.93
CA GLU A 247 -6.97 20.76 7.31
C GLU A 247 -7.74 19.96 8.38
N ASN A 248 -8.86 19.35 8.02
CA ASN A 248 -9.69 18.57 8.94
C ASN A 248 -9.31 17.08 8.92
N SER A 249 -8.21 16.75 8.27
CA SER A 249 -7.70 15.37 8.18
C SER A 249 -7.16 14.90 9.54
N GLN A 250 -7.36 13.62 9.81
CA GLN A 250 -6.81 12.92 10.97
C GLN A 250 -5.74 11.94 10.51
N TYR A 251 -4.63 11.91 11.24
CA TYR A 251 -3.49 11.04 10.98
C TYR A 251 -3.26 10.14 12.18
N ASP A 252 -3.22 8.84 11.93
CA ASP A 252 -3.10 7.83 12.97
C ASP A 252 -1.97 6.86 12.67
N SER A 253 -1.34 6.32 13.73
CA SER A 253 -0.43 5.19 13.65
C SER A 253 -0.92 4.09 14.58
N PHE A 254 -1.06 2.87 14.06
CA PHE A 254 -1.50 1.71 14.80
C PHE A 254 -0.39 0.67 14.80
N GLY A 255 0.42 0.67 15.87
CA GLY A 255 1.64 -0.15 15.95
C GLY A 255 2.69 0.28 14.93
N ASP A 256 3.52 -0.67 14.50
CA ASP A 256 4.71 -0.38 13.67
C ASP A 256 4.44 -0.50 12.16
N HIS A 257 3.28 -1.01 11.75
CA HIS A 257 3.03 -1.41 10.36
C HIS A 257 1.93 -0.62 9.67
N ILE A 258 1.07 0.06 10.43
CA ILE A 258 -0.14 0.67 9.90
C ILE A 258 -0.19 2.14 10.26
N ASN A 259 -0.33 2.95 9.25
CA ASN A 259 -0.77 4.33 9.39
C ASN A 259 -2.07 4.55 8.59
N ARG A 260 -2.79 5.57 8.98
CA ARG A 260 -4.06 5.93 8.39
C ARG A 260 -4.18 7.43 8.27
N THR A 261 -4.55 7.90 7.08
CA THR A 261 -5.03 9.27 6.87
C THR A 261 -6.52 9.20 6.56
N ILE A 262 -7.33 9.94 7.31
CA ILE A 262 -8.75 10.07 7.08
C ILE A 262 -9.05 11.54 6.81
N THR A 263 -9.72 11.80 5.69
CA THR A 263 -10.12 13.14 5.26
C THR A 263 -11.60 13.13 4.95
N ALA A 264 -12.34 14.13 5.44
CA ALA A 264 -13.75 14.27 5.13
C ALA A 264 -13.93 14.68 3.66
N SER A 265 -14.84 13.98 2.98
CA SER A 265 -15.33 14.33 1.64
C SER A 265 -16.64 15.10 1.76
N ALA A 266 -16.96 15.89 0.73
CA ALA A 266 -18.09 16.81 0.72
C ALA A 266 -18.02 17.92 1.81
N VAL A 267 -16.81 18.16 2.30
CA VAL A 267 -16.50 19.29 3.21
C VAL A 267 -15.47 20.16 2.54
N MET A 268 -15.76 21.44 2.45
CA MET A 268 -14.88 22.40 1.80
C MET A 268 -13.66 22.73 2.66
N SER A 269 -12.51 22.91 2.02
CA SER A 269 -11.29 23.40 2.69
C SER A 269 -11.54 24.78 3.32
N PRO A 270 -11.06 25.03 4.55
CA PRO A 270 -11.16 26.34 5.19
C PRO A 270 -10.32 27.43 4.48
N HIS A 271 -9.41 27.04 3.57
CA HIS A 271 -8.63 27.97 2.75
C HIS A 271 -9.41 28.59 1.59
N ILE A 272 -10.60 28.08 1.26
CA ILE A 272 -11.40 28.62 0.17
C ILE A 272 -12.09 29.94 0.59
N LYS A 273 -11.95 30.98 -0.21
CA LYS A 273 -12.53 32.31 0.05
C LYS A 273 -14.04 32.34 -0.13
N ASN A 274 -14.54 31.69 -1.15
CA ASN A 274 -15.95 31.69 -1.51
C ASN A 274 -16.60 30.42 -0.95
N HIS A 275 -17.45 30.57 0.04
CA HIS A 275 -18.19 29.43 0.57
C HIS A 275 -19.24 28.97 -0.45
N LEU A 276 -19.19 27.67 -0.76
CA LEU A 276 -20.15 26.96 -1.55
C LEU A 276 -21.24 26.40 -0.63
N ASP A 277 -22.46 26.30 -1.11
CA ASP A 277 -23.50 25.58 -0.39
C ASP A 277 -23.34 24.05 -0.56
N GLU A 278 -24.06 23.25 0.21
CA GLU A 278 -23.98 21.80 0.18
C GLU A 278 -24.28 21.20 -1.21
N THR A 279 -25.19 21.83 -1.98
CA THR A 279 -25.53 21.38 -3.33
C THR A 279 -24.39 21.65 -4.30
N GLU A 280 -23.75 22.80 -4.18
CA GLU A 280 -22.59 23.17 -4.99
C GLU A 280 -21.39 22.27 -4.66
N ILE A 281 -21.14 21.99 -3.36
CA ILE A 281 -20.08 21.06 -2.90
C ILE A 281 -20.31 19.65 -3.47
N ALA A 282 -21.56 19.14 -3.39
CA ALA A 282 -21.92 17.85 -3.94
C ALA A 282 -21.71 17.80 -5.47
N ALA A 283 -22.04 18.87 -6.19
CA ALA A 283 -21.83 18.98 -7.62
C ALA A 283 -20.32 18.95 -7.97
N GLU A 284 -19.50 19.65 -7.22
CA GLU A 284 -18.03 19.64 -7.38
C GLU A 284 -17.46 18.25 -7.12
N LEU A 285 -17.89 17.57 -6.06
CA LEU A 285 -17.47 16.20 -5.76
C LEU A 285 -17.83 15.23 -6.89
N LEU A 286 -19.06 15.29 -7.41
CA LEU A 286 -19.51 14.44 -8.52
C LEU A 286 -18.74 14.69 -9.83
N THR A 287 -18.24 15.90 -10.04
CA THR A 287 -17.43 16.25 -11.20
C THR A 287 -15.93 16.08 -10.95
N LEU A 288 -15.53 15.66 -9.74
CA LEU A 288 -14.12 15.57 -9.29
C LEU A 288 -13.35 16.87 -9.56
N GLY A 289 -13.97 18.01 -9.30
CA GLY A 289 -13.36 19.32 -9.48
C GLY A 289 -13.03 19.70 -10.94
N ARG A 290 -13.60 19.02 -11.94
CA ARG A 290 -13.31 19.28 -13.36
C ARG A 290 -13.68 20.69 -13.82
N ARG A 291 -14.55 21.38 -13.08
CA ARG A 291 -15.00 22.75 -13.39
C ARG A 291 -14.00 23.81 -12.97
N ASN A 292 -13.18 23.58 -11.97
CA ASN A 292 -12.23 24.55 -11.43
C ASN A 292 -10.85 24.36 -12.08
N LYS A 293 -10.67 24.93 -13.27
CA LYS A 293 -9.37 24.91 -13.96
C LYS A 293 -8.36 25.90 -13.37
N ASP A 294 -8.84 26.96 -12.71
CA ASP A 294 -8.02 28.04 -12.16
C ASP A 294 -8.30 28.20 -10.64
N ALA A 295 -8.03 27.15 -9.89
CA ALA A 295 -8.30 27.12 -8.44
C ALA A 295 -7.42 28.08 -7.63
N THR A 296 -6.35 28.62 -8.21
CA THR A 296 -5.47 29.59 -7.54
C THR A 296 -6.20 30.86 -7.09
N ASP A 297 -7.28 31.25 -7.78
CA ASP A 297 -8.09 32.41 -7.39
C ASP A 297 -9.00 32.14 -6.17
N LEU A 298 -9.18 30.86 -5.81
CA LEU A 298 -10.05 30.45 -4.72
C LEU A 298 -9.34 30.43 -3.36
N VAL A 299 -8.00 30.34 -3.36
CA VAL A 299 -7.21 30.13 -2.16
C VAL A 299 -6.96 31.44 -1.40
N THR A 300 -7.15 31.41 -0.09
CA THR A 300 -6.72 32.47 0.82
C THR A 300 -5.31 32.14 1.29
N LEU A 301 -4.30 32.76 0.70
CA LEU A 301 -2.94 32.64 1.23
C LEU A 301 -2.82 33.43 2.53
N PRO A 302 -2.02 32.94 3.51
CA PRO A 302 -1.70 33.70 4.70
C PRO A 302 -1.04 35.03 4.33
N GLU A 303 -1.32 36.10 5.09
CA GLU A 303 -0.66 37.38 4.91
C GLU A 303 0.86 37.19 5.13
N GLY A 304 1.63 37.50 4.11
CA GLY A 304 3.11 37.45 4.17
C GLY A 304 3.77 36.32 3.37
N MET A 305 3.03 35.58 2.58
CA MET A 305 3.56 34.69 1.54
C MET A 305 3.49 35.34 0.15
#